data_bd0e8cb0411d3a2e02eb0b2d617f4874
#
_entry.id   bd0e8cb0411d3a2e02eb0b2d617f4874
#
_cell.length_a   1.000
_cell.length_b   1.000
_cell.length_c   1.000
_cell.angle_alpha   90.00
_cell.angle_beta   90.00
_cell.angle_gamma   90.00
#
_symmetry.space_group_name_H-M   'P 1'
#
loop_
_entity.id
_entity.type
_entity.pdbx_description
1 polymer ?
#
loop_
_entity_poly.entity_id
_entity_poly.type
_entity_poly.pdbx_seq_one_letter_code
_entity_poly.pdbx_strand_id
1 'polypeptide(L)'
;MTKILIAIWFALGRLPFAVYRLVSSSIAAFLAVFLFAVARERRMVALTNLSLCFPESSSTQRIRWALAHMYFYLRTFLDRAWLWSGNESLVRDRVRIENPEALANIAQGQATIFLAPHFLGLDAAWSR
;
A
#
# COMPACT_ATOMS: atom_id res chain seq x y z
N MET A 1 6.09 21.56 14.29
CA MET A 1 6.57 20.75 13.16
C MET A 1 5.62 19.60 12.79
N THR A 2 5.24 18.72 13.69
CA THR A 2 4.38 17.55 13.40
C THR A 2 3.05 17.89 12.75
N LYS A 3 2.34 18.92 13.22
CA LYS A 3 1.05 19.34 12.64
C LYS A 3 1.14 19.81 11.19
N ILE A 4 2.25 20.48 10.83
CA ILE A 4 2.50 20.95 9.46
C ILE A 4 2.74 19.76 8.52
N LEU A 5 3.55 18.79 8.93
CA LEU A 5 3.81 17.58 8.15
C LEU A 5 2.52 16.77 7.92
N ILE A 6 1.69 16.63 8.94
CA ILE A 6 0.38 15.98 8.83
C ILE A 6 -0.53 16.73 7.85
N ALA A 7 -0.57 18.07 7.94
CA ALA A 7 -1.38 18.88 7.04
C ALA A 7 -0.92 18.74 5.57
N ILE A 8 0.39 18.76 5.32
CA ILE A 8 0.97 18.53 3.98
C ILE A 8 0.61 17.13 3.48
N TRP A 9 0.69 16.12 4.33
CA TRP A 9 0.35 14.75 3.98
C TRP A 9 -1.12 14.61 3.56
N PHE A 10 -2.06 15.16 4.34
CA PHE A 10 -3.47 15.17 3.96
C PHE A 10 -3.75 16.05 2.72
N ALA A 11 -3.04 17.16 2.54
CA ALA A 11 -3.15 17.98 1.34
C ALA A 11 -2.72 17.20 0.08
N LEU A 12 -1.66 16.40 0.18
CA LEU A 12 -1.23 15.48 -0.88
C LEU A 12 -2.37 14.51 -1.28
N GLY A 13 -3.08 13.94 -0.30
CA GLY A 13 -4.20 13.03 -0.54
C GLY A 13 -5.38 13.64 -1.29
N ARG A 14 -5.54 14.99 -1.25
CA ARG A 14 -6.62 15.72 -1.93
C ARG A 14 -6.31 16.09 -3.38
N LEU A 15 -5.09 15.88 -3.85
CA LEU A 15 -4.72 16.14 -5.24
C LEU A 15 -5.56 15.31 -6.22
N PRO A 16 -5.77 15.81 -7.46
CA PRO A 16 -6.33 15.01 -8.53
C PRO A 16 -5.57 13.68 -8.65
N PHE A 17 -6.29 12.58 -8.88
CA PHE A 17 -5.71 11.24 -8.74
C PHE A 17 -4.45 11.00 -9.59
N ALA A 18 -4.43 11.52 -10.83
CA ALA A 18 -3.27 11.39 -11.70
C ALA A 18 -2.03 12.09 -11.12
N VAL A 19 -2.21 13.31 -10.59
CA VAL A 19 -1.13 14.09 -9.96
C VAL A 19 -0.67 13.42 -8.67
N TYR A 20 -1.62 13.03 -7.81
CA TYR A 20 -1.33 12.27 -6.60
C TYR A 20 -0.51 11.02 -6.91
N ARG A 21 -0.95 10.22 -7.90
CA ARG A 21 -0.29 8.98 -8.29
C ARG A 21 1.15 9.22 -8.74
N LEU A 22 1.38 10.25 -9.56
CA LEU A 22 2.71 10.61 -10.03
C LEU A 22 3.62 11.01 -8.86
N VAL A 23 3.18 11.98 -8.04
CA VAL A 23 3.97 12.52 -6.92
C VAL A 23 4.27 11.44 -5.88
N SER A 24 3.25 10.71 -5.44
CA SER A 24 3.42 9.66 -4.42
C SER A 24 4.25 8.47 -4.93
N SER A 25 4.14 8.11 -6.22
CA SER A 25 5.01 7.08 -6.82
C SER A 25 6.47 7.52 -6.87
N SER A 26 6.74 8.76 -7.23
CA SER A 26 8.10 9.30 -7.27
C SER A 26 8.72 9.34 -5.87
N ILE A 27 7.96 9.82 -4.87
CA ILE A 27 8.40 9.83 -3.47
C ILE A 27 8.68 8.39 -2.99
N ALA A 28 7.75 7.47 -3.23
CA ALA A 28 7.90 6.07 -2.81
C ALA A 28 9.10 5.40 -3.49
N ALA A 29 9.32 5.64 -4.78
CA ALA A 29 10.46 5.08 -5.51
C ALA A 29 11.80 5.59 -4.95
N PHE A 30 11.91 6.89 -4.74
CA PHE A 30 13.11 7.49 -4.14
C PHE A 30 13.38 6.92 -2.74
N LEU A 31 12.36 6.93 -1.88
CA LEU A 31 12.49 6.42 -0.51
C LEU A 31 12.76 4.91 -0.48
N ALA A 32 12.21 4.13 -1.41
CA ALA A 32 12.45 2.69 -1.48
C ALA A 32 13.93 2.39 -1.77
N VAL A 33 14.51 3.09 -2.75
CA VAL A 33 15.95 2.96 -3.07
C VAL A 33 16.81 3.41 -1.89
N PHE A 34 16.48 4.55 -1.31
CA PHE A 34 17.20 5.09 -0.14
C PHE A 34 17.15 4.11 1.04
N LEU A 35 15.96 3.64 1.44
CA LEU A 35 15.81 2.69 2.53
C LEU A 35 16.48 1.35 2.22
N PHE A 36 16.41 0.87 0.99
CA PHE A 36 17.11 -0.33 0.58
C PHE A 36 18.63 -0.21 0.77
N ALA A 37 19.19 0.97 0.52
CA ALA A 37 20.62 1.24 0.72
C ALA A 37 20.99 1.30 2.22
N VAL A 38 20.21 2.05 3.04
CA VAL A 38 20.60 2.36 4.42
C VAL A 38 20.04 1.37 5.47
N ALA A 39 18.85 0.79 5.23
CA ALA A 39 18.21 -0.10 6.19
C ALA A 39 18.70 -1.56 6.03
N ARG A 40 19.96 -1.80 6.38
CA ARG A 40 20.63 -3.10 6.20
C ARG A 40 19.83 -4.27 6.78
N GLU A 41 19.35 -4.16 8.00
CA GLU A 41 18.61 -5.25 8.67
C GLU A 41 17.34 -5.62 7.90
N ARG A 42 16.53 -4.62 7.54
CA ARG A 42 15.28 -4.86 6.78
C ARG A 42 15.56 -5.48 5.42
N ARG A 43 16.61 -5.00 4.73
CA ARG A 43 17.06 -5.59 3.48
C ARG A 43 17.48 -7.04 3.65
N MET A 44 18.28 -7.36 4.66
CA MET A 44 18.74 -8.72 4.90
C MET A 44 17.58 -9.67 5.20
N VAL A 45 16.65 -9.26 6.07
CA VAL A 45 15.44 -10.05 6.36
C VAL A 45 14.63 -10.32 5.09
N ALA A 46 14.39 -9.28 4.28
CA ALA A 46 13.64 -9.45 3.03
C ALA A 46 14.34 -10.42 2.06
N LEU A 47 15.65 -10.28 1.87
CA LEU A 47 16.41 -11.13 0.96
C LEU A 47 16.51 -12.58 1.47
N THR A 48 16.66 -12.78 2.79
CA THR A 48 16.65 -14.11 3.39
C THR A 48 15.30 -14.79 3.21
N ASN A 49 14.20 -14.11 3.51
CA ASN A 49 12.86 -14.67 3.31
C ASN A 49 12.62 -15.03 1.84
N LEU A 50 13.01 -14.14 0.91
CA LEU A 50 12.89 -14.42 -0.52
C LEU A 50 13.76 -15.61 -0.95
N SER A 51 14.94 -15.80 -0.36
CA SER A 51 15.79 -16.96 -0.70
C SER A 51 15.22 -18.28 -0.18
N LEU A 52 14.51 -18.24 0.95
CA LEU A 52 13.85 -19.42 1.51
C LEU A 52 12.57 -19.78 0.76
N CYS A 53 11.74 -18.77 0.42
CA CYS A 53 10.48 -18.98 -0.27
C CYS A 53 10.66 -19.29 -1.78
N PHE A 54 11.71 -18.75 -2.39
CA PHE A 54 11.98 -18.86 -3.83
C PHE A 54 13.44 -19.25 -4.10
N PRO A 55 13.86 -20.47 -3.73
CA PRO A 55 15.25 -20.90 -3.83
C PRO A 55 15.79 -20.86 -5.27
N GLU A 56 14.92 -21.14 -6.25
CA GLU A 56 15.28 -21.16 -7.67
C GLU A 56 15.47 -19.77 -8.30
N SER A 57 15.10 -18.70 -7.59
CA SER A 57 15.22 -17.34 -8.13
C SER A 57 16.66 -16.83 -8.05
N SER A 58 17.07 -16.03 -9.04
CA SER A 58 18.40 -15.40 -9.04
C SER A 58 18.49 -14.29 -7.96
N SER A 59 19.71 -13.98 -7.53
CA SER A 59 19.97 -12.89 -6.59
C SER A 59 19.44 -11.55 -7.12
N THR A 60 19.57 -11.29 -8.41
CA THR A 60 19.05 -10.09 -9.06
C THR A 60 17.53 -10.02 -8.97
N GLN A 61 16.84 -11.14 -9.16
CA GLN A 61 15.38 -11.21 -9.08
C GLN A 61 14.90 -10.96 -7.64
N ARG A 62 15.57 -11.53 -6.64
CA ARG A 62 15.27 -11.27 -5.22
C ARG A 62 15.47 -9.81 -4.83
N ILE A 63 16.54 -9.16 -5.32
CA ILE A 63 16.77 -7.72 -5.10
C ILE A 63 15.63 -6.89 -5.72
N ARG A 64 15.21 -7.20 -6.94
CA ARG A 64 14.07 -6.52 -7.59
C ARG A 64 12.78 -6.67 -6.78
N TRP A 65 12.49 -7.87 -6.29
CA TRP A 65 11.31 -8.12 -5.46
C TRP A 65 11.39 -7.41 -4.11
N ALA A 66 12.55 -7.39 -3.47
CA ALA A 66 12.74 -6.67 -2.21
C ALA A 66 12.57 -5.15 -2.40
N LEU A 67 13.07 -4.57 -3.48
CA LEU A 67 12.85 -3.18 -3.84
C LEU A 67 11.38 -2.89 -4.15
N ALA A 68 10.72 -3.76 -4.93
CA ALA A 68 9.30 -3.63 -5.22
C ALA A 68 8.46 -3.70 -3.94
N HIS A 69 8.78 -4.62 -3.02
CA HIS A 69 8.13 -4.72 -1.72
C HIS A 69 8.25 -3.40 -0.93
N MET A 70 9.46 -2.83 -0.84
CA MET A 70 9.68 -1.55 -0.16
C MET A 70 8.90 -0.40 -0.83
N TYR A 71 8.89 -0.37 -2.16
CA TYR A 71 8.13 0.62 -2.92
C TYR A 71 6.63 0.52 -2.62
N PHE A 72 6.03 -0.66 -2.70
CA PHE A 72 4.60 -0.84 -2.44
C PHE A 72 4.25 -0.60 -0.98
N TYR A 73 5.11 -0.97 -0.03
CA TYR A 73 4.93 -0.65 1.37
C TYR A 73 4.83 0.87 1.60
N LEU A 74 5.76 1.64 1.03
CA LEU A 74 5.76 3.09 1.11
C LEU A 74 4.56 3.72 0.40
N ARG A 75 4.16 3.15 -0.76
CA ARG A 75 2.94 3.58 -1.46
C ARG A 75 1.72 3.40 -0.59
N THR A 76 1.54 2.24 0.02
CA THR A 76 0.41 1.97 0.92
C THR A 76 0.40 2.95 2.10
N PHE A 77 1.57 3.30 2.63
CA PHE A 77 1.68 4.30 3.70
C PHE A 77 1.25 5.70 3.23
N LEU A 78 1.67 6.12 2.03
CA LEU A 78 1.25 7.39 1.44
C LEU A 78 -0.25 7.40 1.12
N ASP A 79 -0.82 6.28 0.68
CA ASP A 79 -2.23 6.17 0.34
C ASP A 79 -3.17 6.41 1.53
N ARG A 80 -2.70 6.24 2.77
CA ARG A 80 -3.44 6.62 3.98
C ARG A 80 -3.79 8.11 4.03
N ALA A 81 -3.07 8.95 3.30
CA ALA A 81 -3.36 10.39 3.19
C ALA A 81 -4.77 10.68 2.66
N TRP A 82 -5.25 9.86 1.72
CA TRP A 82 -6.59 9.97 1.18
C TRP A 82 -7.57 8.95 1.77
N LEU A 83 -7.11 7.75 2.13
CA LEU A 83 -7.93 6.74 2.79
C LEU A 83 -8.50 7.25 4.12
N TRP A 84 -7.69 7.95 4.92
CA TRP A 84 -8.07 8.45 6.25
C TRP A 84 -8.56 9.90 6.22
N SER A 85 -8.78 10.47 5.04
CA SER A 85 -9.27 11.85 4.90
C SER A 85 -10.72 12.05 5.37
N GLY A 86 -11.46 10.97 5.60
CA GLY A 86 -12.90 11.02 5.92
C GLY A 86 -13.78 11.35 4.71
N ASN A 87 -13.22 11.39 3.51
CA ASN A 87 -13.98 11.63 2.28
C ASN A 87 -14.34 10.31 1.60
N GLU A 88 -15.56 9.82 1.86
CA GLU A 88 -16.05 8.56 1.31
C GLU A 88 -16.11 8.55 -0.23
N SER A 89 -16.47 9.65 -0.86
CA SER A 89 -16.54 9.72 -2.33
C SER A 89 -15.17 9.49 -2.94
N LEU A 90 -14.13 10.07 -2.35
CA LEU A 90 -12.75 9.88 -2.77
C LEU A 90 -12.30 8.41 -2.67
N VAL A 91 -12.71 7.72 -1.60
CA VAL A 91 -12.40 6.29 -1.43
C VAL A 91 -13.16 5.47 -2.48
N ARG A 92 -14.44 5.76 -2.70
CA ARG A 92 -15.26 5.06 -3.69
C ARG A 92 -14.73 5.18 -5.12
N ASP A 93 -14.20 6.35 -5.47
CA ASP A 93 -13.66 6.61 -6.80
C ASP A 93 -12.32 5.88 -7.04
N ARG A 94 -11.54 5.67 -5.97
CA ARG A 94 -10.18 5.10 -6.05
C ARG A 94 -10.10 3.61 -5.75
N VAL A 95 -11.05 3.07 -4.97
CA VAL A 95 -11.09 1.65 -4.58
C VAL A 95 -12.31 1.00 -5.23
N ARG A 96 -12.09 0.13 -6.20
CA ARG A 96 -13.14 -0.62 -6.89
C ARG A 96 -13.31 -2.00 -6.26
N ILE A 97 -14.57 -2.40 -6.05
CA ILE A 97 -14.93 -3.77 -5.72
C ILE A 97 -15.20 -4.48 -7.04
N GLU A 98 -14.42 -5.50 -7.37
CA GLU A 98 -14.55 -6.23 -8.64
C GLU A 98 -15.74 -7.19 -8.63
N ASN A 99 -16.01 -7.84 -7.49
CA ASN A 99 -17.10 -8.80 -7.32
C ASN A 99 -18.09 -8.33 -6.25
N PRO A 100 -18.92 -7.30 -6.52
CA PRO A 100 -19.86 -6.77 -5.53
C PRO A 100 -20.91 -7.79 -5.11
N GLU A 101 -21.22 -8.78 -5.95
CA GLU A 101 -22.13 -9.88 -5.65
C GLU A 101 -21.65 -10.75 -4.48
N ALA A 102 -20.34 -10.84 -4.26
CA ALA A 102 -19.78 -11.56 -3.09
C ALA A 102 -20.20 -10.93 -1.75
N LEU A 103 -20.64 -9.66 -1.76
CA LEU A 103 -21.11 -8.93 -0.60
C LEU A 103 -22.65 -9.02 -0.41
N ALA A 104 -23.36 -9.73 -1.29
CA ALA A 104 -24.82 -9.81 -1.26
C ALA A 104 -25.36 -10.39 0.06
N ASN A 105 -24.66 -11.37 0.64
CA ASN A 105 -25.03 -11.97 1.93
C ASN A 105 -25.06 -10.96 3.07
N ILE A 106 -24.13 -10.00 3.06
CA ILE A 106 -24.04 -8.92 4.07
C ILE A 106 -25.24 -7.98 3.90
N ALA A 107 -25.53 -7.60 2.66
CA ALA A 107 -26.67 -6.72 2.34
C ALA A 107 -28.01 -7.37 2.76
N GLN A 108 -28.08 -8.69 2.81
CA GLN A 108 -29.24 -9.45 3.29
C GLN A 108 -29.25 -9.68 4.81
N GLY A 109 -28.29 -9.12 5.56
CA GLY A 109 -28.20 -9.28 7.00
C GLY A 109 -27.74 -10.67 7.47
N GLN A 110 -27.16 -11.48 6.59
CA GLN A 110 -26.65 -12.80 6.94
C GLN A 110 -25.34 -12.69 7.71
N ALA A 111 -25.15 -13.55 8.71
CA ALA A 111 -23.90 -13.66 9.45
C ALA A 111 -22.77 -14.07 8.49
N THR A 112 -21.74 -13.22 8.39
CA THR A 112 -20.68 -13.38 7.40
C THR A 112 -19.31 -13.26 8.08
N ILE A 113 -18.42 -14.21 7.78
CA ILE A 113 -17.03 -14.19 8.23
C ILE A 113 -16.16 -13.72 7.06
N PHE A 114 -15.42 -12.62 7.29
CA PHE A 114 -14.42 -12.13 6.33
C PHE A 114 -13.07 -12.77 6.61
N LEU A 115 -12.55 -13.51 5.65
CA LEU A 115 -11.18 -13.97 5.67
C LEU A 115 -10.31 -12.95 4.92
N ALA A 116 -9.61 -12.11 5.65
CA ALA A 116 -8.73 -11.08 5.10
C ALA A 116 -7.27 -11.39 5.41
N PRO A 117 -6.48 -11.88 4.45
CA PRO A 117 -5.05 -12.08 4.67
C PRO A 117 -4.35 -10.73 4.87
N HIS A 118 -3.35 -10.71 5.75
CA HIS A 118 -2.61 -9.48 6.06
C HIS A 118 -1.62 -9.16 4.93
N PHE A 119 -2.06 -8.34 3.98
CA PHE A 119 -1.24 -7.85 2.86
C PHE A 119 -1.32 -6.33 2.71
N LEU A 120 -0.50 -5.75 1.87
CA LEU A 120 -0.30 -4.30 1.75
C LEU A 120 -1.57 -3.50 1.41
N GLY A 121 -2.53 -4.08 0.69
CA GLY A 121 -3.78 -3.42 0.31
C GLY A 121 -4.92 -3.49 1.33
N LEU A 122 -4.70 -4.10 2.50
CA LEU A 122 -5.77 -4.35 3.47
C LEU A 122 -6.46 -3.06 3.95
N ASP A 123 -5.70 -2.00 4.21
CA ASP A 123 -6.26 -0.69 4.62
C ASP A 123 -7.24 -0.15 3.57
N ALA A 124 -6.94 -0.29 2.28
CA ALA A 124 -7.81 0.15 1.20
C ALA A 124 -9.08 -0.70 1.11
N ALA A 125 -8.94 -2.02 1.24
CA ALA A 125 -10.07 -2.94 1.24
C ALA A 125 -11.03 -2.67 2.41
N TRP A 126 -10.48 -2.34 3.59
CA TRP A 126 -11.27 -2.08 4.80
C TRP A 126 -11.96 -0.72 4.80
N SER A 127 -11.42 0.24 4.03
CA SER A 127 -11.96 1.61 3.93
C SER A 127 -13.10 1.73 2.90
N ARG A 128 -13.35 0.71 2.08
CA ARG A 128 -14.36 0.70 1.02
C ARG A 128 -15.68 0.14 1.52
#